data_2736f8cfcb2b870c7bc6b04011f904dc
#
_entry.id   2736f8cfcb2b870c7bc6b04011f904dc
#
_cell.length_a   1.000
_cell.length_b   1.000
_cell.length_c   1.000
_cell.angle_alpha   90.00
_cell.angle_beta   90.00
_cell.angle_gamma   90.00
#
_symmetry.space_group_name_H-M   'P 1'
#
loop_
_entity.id
_entity.type
_entity.pdbx_description
1 polymer ?
#
loop_
_entity_poly.entity_id
_entity_poly.type
_entity_poly.pdbx_seq_one_letter_code
_entity_poly.pdbx_strand_id
1 'polypeptide(L)'
;IQQINKTAQQLCEYLAVQSWVDEIYYPTISCDALYQKGLKSGGGGAGLFSIVLKSPEKNSPQFYDALQLTKGPSLGTNFTLCCPYTMLAHYDELEWVASIGVSPYLIRVSVGLESLSTLIARFDAAAENINQESYRE
;
A
#
# COMPACT_ATOMS: atom_id res chain seq x y z
N ILE A 1 -11.78 14.71 3.11
CA ILE A 1 -10.60 14.64 2.22
C ILE A 1 -9.33 15.03 2.97
N GLN A 2 -9.28 16.17 3.68
CA GLN A 2 -8.08 16.59 4.41
C GLN A 2 -7.62 15.56 5.45
N GLN A 3 -8.55 14.97 6.20
CA GLN A 3 -8.22 13.93 7.18
C GLN A 3 -7.65 12.68 6.51
N ILE A 4 -8.22 12.25 5.40
CA ILE A 4 -7.74 11.11 4.62
C ILE A 4 -6.33 11.39 4.06
N ASN A 5 -6.11 12.59 3.52
CA ASN A 5 -4.79 13.00 3.02
C ASN A 5 -3.72 12.91 4.11
N LYS A 6 -4.04 13.43 5.30
CA LYS A 6 -3.12 13.42 6.44
C LYS A 6 -2.81 11.99 6.91
N THR A 7 -3.85 11.17 7.07
CA THR A 7 -3.70 9.78 7.50
C THR A 7 -2.89 8.97 6.48
N ALA A 8 -3.18 9.11 5.19
CA ALA A 8 -2.46 8.42 4.13
C ALA A 8 -0.98 8.82 4.08
N GLN A 9 -0.68 10.12 4.19
CA GLN A 9 0.68 10.62 4.25
C GLN A 9 1.47 10.01 5.41
N GLN A 10 0.92 10.08 6.61
CA GLN A 10 1.57 9.56 7.81
C GLN A 10 1.71 8.03 7.79
N LEU A 11 0.72 7.32 7.27
CA LEU A 11 0.78 5.87 7.10
C LEU A 11 1.88 5.48 6.11
N CYS A 12 1.97 6.15 4.97
CA CYS A 12 3.01 5.88 3.98
C CYS A 12 4.41 6.18 4.51
N GLU A 13 4.58 7.27 5.26
CA GLU A 13 5.86 7.60 5.90
C GLU A 13 6.28 6.52 6.91
N TYR A 14 5.34 6.01 7.69
CA TYR A 14 5.58 4.92 8.63
C TYR A 14 5.97 3.63 7.91
N LEU A 15 5.23 3.24 6.89
CA LEU A 15 5.46 2.00 6.14
C LEU A 15 6.77 2.02 5.35
N ALA A 16 7.15 3.17 4.80
CA ALA A 16 8.34 3.31 3.96
C ALA A 16 9.65 2.97 4.69
N VAL A 17 9.70 3.09 6.01
CA VAL A 17 10.88 2.78 6.83
C VAL A 17 10.85 1.40 7.46
N GLN A 18 9.82 0.60 7.21
CA GLN A 18 9.72 -0.75 7.74
C GLN A 18 10.62 -1.72 6.98
N SER A 19 11.26 -2.65 7.70
CA SER A 19 12.22 -3.60 7.13
C SER A 19 11.61 -4.58 6.12
N TRP A 20 10.31 -4.84 6.23
CA TRP A 20 9.58 -5.78 5.36
C TRP A 20 9.00 -5.13 4.10
N VAL A 21 9.08 -3.81 3.97
CA VAL A 21 8.60 -3.03 2.82
C VAL A 21 9.74 -2.81 1.83
N ASP A 22 9.50 -3.10 0.56
CA ASP A 22 10.44 -2.81 -0.53
C ASP A 22 10.17 -1.42 -1.11
N GLU A 23 8.94 -1.16 -1.57
CA GLU A 23 8.57 0.10 -2.19
C GLU A 23 7.20 0.59 -1.75
N ILE A 24 7.07 1.92 -1.63
CA ILE A 24 5.81 2.64 -1.46
C ILE A 24 5.63 3.59 -2.63
N TYR A 25 4.52 3.48 -3.35
CA TYR A 25 4.13 4.39 -4.40
C TYR A 25 3.06 5.35 -3.87
N TYR A 26 3.50 6.54 -3.49
CA TYR A 26 2.65 7.62 -3.03
C TYR A 26 3.23 8.94 -3.52
N PRO A 27 2.42 9.91 -4.02
CA PRO A 27 2.94 11.07 -4.76
C PRO A 27 4.03 11.87 -4.04
N THR A 28 3.90 12.08 -2.73
CA THR A 28 4.86 12.85 -1.94
C THR A 28 6.12 12.06 -1.56
N ILE A 29 6.15 10.76 -1.77
CA ILE A 29 7.29 9.89 -1.48
C ILE A 29 8.01 9.48 -2.77
N SER A 30 7.27 9.00 -3.78
CA SER A 30 7.85 8.44 -4.99
C SER A 30 8.07 9.46 -6.11
N CYS A 31 7.31 10.56 -6.14
CA CYS A 31 7.35 11.56 -7.20
C CYS A 31 7.28 13.00 -6.68
N ASP A 32 7.88 13.27 -5.53
CA ASP A 32 7.68 14.54 -4.80
C ASP A 32 8.00 15.78 -5.64
N ALA A 33 9.15 15.81 -6.31
CA ALA A 33 9.59 16.99 -7.06
C ALA A 33 8.63 17.40 -8.19
N LEU A 34 8.09 16.44 -8.92
CA LEU A 34 7.10 16.68 -9.98
C LEU A 34 5.72 16.99 -9.40
N TYR A 35 5.36 16.30 -8.34
CA TYR A 35 4.07 16.45 -7.69
C TYR A 35 3.91 17.83 -7.06
N GLN A 36 4.94 18.32 -6.38
CA GLN A 36 4.93 19.65 -5.73
C GLN A 36 4.73 20.80 -6.72
N LYS A 37 5.21 20.66 -7.95
CA LYS A 37 5.01 21.68 -9.00
C LYS A 37 3.54 21.85 -9.39
N GLY A 38 2.75 20.79 -9.34
CA GLY A 38 1.35 20.82 -9.69
C GLY A 38 0.41 20.94 -8.50
N LEU A 39 0.94 20.86 -7.28
CA LEU A 39 0.13 20.81 -6.08
C LEU A 39 -0.41 22.19 -5.69
N LYS A 40 -1.72 22.25 -5.46
CA LYS A 40 -2.37 23.43 -4.93
C LYS A 40 -1.92 23.69 -3.49
N SER A 41 -1.80 24.95 -3.10
CA SER A 41 -1.49 25.33 -1.72
C SER A 41 -2.45 24.64 -0.73
N GLY A 42 -1.90 23.95 0.26
CA GLY A 42 -2.67 23.18 1.24
C GLY A 42 -3.19 21.84 0.72
N GLY A 43 -2.81 21.43 -0.50
CA GLY A 43 -3.13 20.13 -1.05
C GLY A 43 -2.29 19.00 -0.46
N GLY A 44 -2.69 17.76 -0.69
CA GLY A 44 -1.99 16.57 -0.22
C GLY A 44 -1.92 15.47 -1.29
N GLY A 45 -1.32 14.34 -0.96
CA GLY A 45 -1.13 13.20 -1.85
C GLY A 45 -2.37 12.34 -2.09
N ALA A 46 -3.54 12.76 -1.60
CA ALA A 46 -4.79 12.02 -1.61
C ALA A 46 -4.75 10.75 -0.75
N GLY A 47 -5.73 9.86 -0.92
CA GLY A 47 -5.90 8.68 -0.07
C GLY A 47 -5.47 7.36 -0.69
N LEU A 48 -4.84 7.37 -1.85
CA LEU A 48 -4.49 6.16 -2.58
C LEU A 48 -2.98 5.95 -2.62
N PHE A 49 -2.53 4.77 -2.18
CA PHE A 49 -1.13 4.38 -2.33
C PHE A 49 -1.01 2.91 -2.73
N SER A 50 0.17 2.52 -3.16
CA SER A 50 0.50 1.12 -3.45
C SER A 50 1.75 0.71 -2.70
N ILE A 51 1.81 -0.56 -2.30
CA ILE A 51 2.91 -1.13 -1.53
C ILE A 51 3.40 -2.43 -2.19
N VAL A 52 4.72 -2.59 -2.23
CA VAL A 52 5.38 -3.84 -2.61
C VAL A 52 6.25 -4.30 -1.45
N LEU A 53 6.09 -5.56 -1.04
CA LEU A 53 6.88 -6.14 0.04
C LEU A 53 8.18 -6.74 -0.46
N LYS A 54 9.15 -6.90 0.45
CA LYS A 54 10.35 -7.68 0.17
C LYS A 54 9.99 -9.15 0.03
N SER A 55 10.65 -9.88 -0.87
CA SER A 55 10.33 -11.26 -1.23
C SER A 55 8.83 -11.43 -1.54
N PRO A 56 8.30 -10.70 -2.53
CA PRO A 56 6.85 -10.55 -2.69
C PRO A 56 6.15 -11.85 -3.06
N GLU A 57 6.80 -12.76 -3.78
CA GLU A 57 6.19 -14.05 -4.14
C GLU A 57 5.78 -14.85 -2.89
N LYS A 58 6.58 -14.78 -1.84
CA LYS A 58 6.34 -15.48 -0.58
C LYS A 58 5.47 -14.64 0.36
N ASN A 59 5.83 -13.37 0.54
CA ASN A 59 5.30 -12.55 1.63
C ASN A 59 3.97 -11.89 1.29
N SER A 60 3.75 -11.48 0.04
CA SER A 60 2.56 -10.70 -0.30
C SER A 60 1.25 -11.45 -0.13
N PRO A 61 1.12 -12.73 -0.57
CA PRO A 61 -0.13 -13.46 -0.31
C PRO A 61 -0.43 -13.62 1.18
N GLN A 62 0.56 -13.95 1.99
CA GLN A 62 0.41 -14.13 3.44
C GLN A 62 0.03 -12.83 4.13
N PHE A 63 0.72 -11.74 3.78
CA PHE A 63 0.44 -10.41 4.29
C PHE A 63 -0.98 -9.97 3.94
N TYR A 64 -1.36 -10.11 2.67
CA TYR A 64 -2.67 -9.72 2.17
C TYR A 64 -3.79 -10.48 2.88
N ASP A 65 -3.63 -11.79 3.05
CA ASP A 65 -4.63 -12.62 3.74
C ASP A 65 -4.75 -12.27 5.23
N ALA A 66 -3.64 -11.90 5.88
CA ALA A 66 -3.62 -11.51 7.28
C ALA A 66 -4.06 -10.06 7.51
N LEU A 67 -4.04 -9.22 6.49
CA LEU A 67 -4.38 -7.81 6.60
C LEU A 67 -5.86 -7.60 6.84
N GLN A 68 -6.22 -7.11 8.03
CA GLN A 68 -7.60 -6.89 8.45
C GLN A 68 -8.14 -5.57 7.91
N LEU A 69 -8.30 -5.50 6.59
CA LEU A 69 -8.95 -4.42 5.88
C LEU A 69 -10.02 -5.00 4.95
N THR A 70 -10.99 -4.18 4.57
CA THR A 70 -11.95 -4.56 3.55
C THR A 70 -11.22 -4.78 2.22
N LYS A 71 -11.52 -5.88 1.54
CA LYS A 71 -10.85 -6.27 0.29
C LYS A 71 -11.80 -6.02 -0.89
N GLY A 72 -11.30 -5.31 -1.90
CA GLY A 72 -12.09 -5.01 -3.09
C GLY A 72 -11.43 -3.99 -3.99
N PRO A 73 -11.89 -3.89 -5.26
CA PRO A 73 -11.29 -3.05 -6.28
C PRO A 73 -11.73 -1.57 -6.22
N SER A 74 -12.70 -1.23 -5.36
CA SER A 74 -13.19 0.14 -5.23
C SER A 74 -12.15 1.07 -4.58
N LEU A 75 -12.42 2.37 -4.64
CA LEU A 75 -11.59 3.39 -4.00
C LEU A 75 -12.45 4.58 -3.59
N GLY A 76 -11.90 5.44 -2.72
CA GLY A 76 -12.57 6.66 -2.32
C GLY A 76 -13.69 6.47 -1.30
N THR A 77 -13.73 5.34 -0.60
CA THR A 77 -14.70 5.05 0.45
C THR A 77 -14.31 5.66 1.79
N ASN A 78 -15.24 5.72 2.75
CA ASN A 78 -14.97 6.20 4.10
C ASN A 78 -14.27 5.14 4.99
N PHE A 79 -14.15 3.92 4.52
CA PHE A 79 -13.37 2.85 5.15
C PHE A 79 -12.20 2.46 4.25
N THR A 80 -11.12 1.95 4.85
CA THR A 80 -9.92 1.57 4.12
C THR A 80 -10.12 0.26 3.36
N LEU A 81 -9.76 0.26 2.08
CA LEU A 81 -9.84 -0.88 1.17
C LEU A 81 -8.47 -1.25 0.65
N CYS A 82 -8.25 -2.54 0.42
CA CYS A 82 -7.05 -3.00 -0.29
C CYS A 82 -7.40 -4.04 -1.36
N CYS A 83 -6.56 -4.12 -2.38
CA CYS A 83 -6.67 -5.15 -3.42
C CYS A 83 -5.32 -5.50 -4.03
N PRO A 84 -5.12 -6.75 -4.52
CA PRO A 84 -3.94 -7.12 -5.27
C PRO A 84 -4.07 -6.59 -6.70
N TYR A 85 -3.80 -5.29 -6.87
CA TYR A 85 -4.19 -4.52 -8.05
C TYR A 85 -3.66 -5.12 -9.37
N THR A 86 -2.37 -5.44 -9.44
CA THR A 86 -1.78 -5.98 -10.67
C THR A 86 -2.41 -7.32 -11.05
N MET A 87 -2.62 -8.20 -10.07
CA MET A 87 -3.26 -9.50 -10.28
C MET A 87 -4.71 -9.38 -10.78
N LEU A 88 -5.46 -8.39 -10.26
CA LEU A 88 -6.86 -8.18 -10.66
C LEU A 88 -6.99 -7.48 -12.01
N ALA A 89 -6.18 -6.43 -12.23
CA ALA A 89 -6.33 -5.57 -13.41
C ALA A 89 -5.59 -6.11 -14.65
N HIS A 90 -4.50 -6.87 -14.44
CA HIS A 90 -3.58 -7.29 -15.49
C HIS A 90 -3.25 -8.79 -15.43
N TYR A 91 -4.21 -9.62 -15.03
CA TYR A 91 -4.00 -11.06 -14.85
C TYR A 91 -3.39 -11.74 -16.08
N ASP A 92 -3.88 -11.40 -17.26
CA ASP A 92 -3.40 -11.97 -18.53
C ASP A 92 -2.12 -11.31 -19.07
N GLU A 93 -1.61 -10.29 -18.39
CA GLU A 93 -0.49 -9.46 -18.83
C GLU A 93 0.64 -9.36 -17.80
N LEU A 94 0.73 -10.29 -16.85
CA LEU A 94 1.66 -10.20 -15.72
C LEU A 94 3.13 -10.09 -16.16
N GLU A 95 3.52 -10.82 -17.19
CA GLU A 95 4.89 -10.76 -17.72
C GLU A 95 5.20 -9.39 -18.33
N TRP A 96 4.25 -8.85 -19.09
CA TRP A 96 4.41 -7.53 -19.70
C TRP A 96 4.47 -6.43 -18.63
N VAL A 97 3.59 -6.48 -17.64
CA VAL A 97 3.56 -5.53 -16.54
C VAL A 97 4.87 -5.57 -15.75
N ALA A 98 5.41 -6.76 -15.48
CA ALA A 98 6.70 -6.91 -14.83
C ALA A 98 7.84 -6.33 -15.67
N SER A 99 7.78 -6.49 -17.01
CA SER A 99 8.80 -5.98 -17.91
C SER A 99 8.90 -4.46 -17.92
N ILE A 100 7.81 -3.75 -17.60
CA ILE A 100 7.79 -2.28 -17.48
C ILE A 100 8.03 -1.77 -16.06
N GLY A 101 8.44 -2.66 -15.14
CA GLY A 101 8.86 -2.30 -13.78
C GLY A 101 7.74 -2.30 -12.74
N VAL A 102 6.54 -2.80 -13.06
CA VAL A 102 5.43 -2.92 -12.10
C VAL A 102 5.40 -4.33 -11.52
N SER A 103 5.42 -4.46 -10.20
CA SER A 103 5.38 -5.77 -9.54
C SER A 103 4.02 -6.45 -9.73
N PRO A 104 4.00 -7.76 -10.09
CA PRO A 104 2.77 -8.54 -10.09
C PRO A 104 2.10 -8.62 -8.71
N TYR A 105 2.85 -8.41 -7.64
CA TYR A 105 2.40 -8.51 -6.25
C TYR A 105 2.09 -7.16 -5.60
N LEU A 106 1.89 -6.12 -6.40
CA LEU A 106 1.55 -4.78 -5.91
C LEU A 106 0.18 -4.79 -5.24
N ILE A 107 0.13 -4.28 -4.01
CA ILE A 107 -1.11 -4.12 -3.25
C ILE A 107 -1.48 -2.64 -3.26
N ARG A 108 -2.67 -2.33 -3.75
CA ARG A 108 -3.22 -0.97 -3.72
C ARG A 108 -4.07 -0.79 -2.46
N VAL A 109 -3.90 0.35 -1.80
CA VAL A 109 -4.64 0.70 -0.59
C VAL A 109 -5.33 2.04 -0.78
N SER A 110 -6.64 2.07 -0.56
CA SER A 110 -7.44 3.31 -0.51
C SER A 110 -7.77 3.61 0.95
N VAL A 111 -7.18 4.67 1.50
CA VAL A 111 -7.31 5.02 2.91
C VAL A 111 -8.66 5.67 3.19
N GLY A 112 -9.33 5.20 4.24
CA GLY A 112 -10.59 5.75 4.72
C GLY A 112 -10.43 6.66 5.95
N LEU A 113 -11.43 6.64 6.82
CA LEU A 113 -11.51 7.51 8.00
C LEU A 113 -11.04 6.85 9.30
N GLU A 114 -10.55 5.62 9.28
CA GLU A 114 -9.99 4.97 10.46
C GLU A 114 -8.81 5.81 11.00
N SER A 115 -8.58 5.75 12.31
CA SER A 115 -7.45 6.43 12.92
C SER A 115 -6.12 5.85 12.40
N LEU A 116 -5.08 6.69 12.35
CA LEU A 116 -3.73 6.26 11.97
C LEU A 116 -3.24 5.09 12.83
N SER A 117 -3.46 5.16 14.15
CA SER A 117 -3.05 4.10 15.08
C SER A 117 -3.73 2.76 14.79
N THR A 118 -5.00 2.78 14.42
CA THR A 118 -5.73 1.57 14.02
C THR A 118 -5.14 0.96 12.75
N LEU A 119 -4.86 1.78 11.74
CA LEU A 119 -4.27 1.31 10.48
C LEU A 119 -2.86 0.76 10.68
N ILE A 120 -2.01 1.47 11.43
CA ILE A 120 -0.67 1.00 11.77
C ILE A 120 -0.74 -0.37 12.47
N ALA A 121 -1.63 -0.52 13.46
CA ALA A 121 -1.79 -1.78 14.18
C ALA A 121 -2.18 -2.95 13.25
N ARG A 122 -3.05 -2.71 12.28
CA ARG A 122 -3.47 -3.72 11.30
C ARG A 122 -2.34 -4.11 10.35
N PHE A 123 -1.56 -3.15 9.88
CA PHE A 123 -0.39 -3.42 9.03
C PHE A 123 0.70 -4.16 9.81
N ASP A 124 0.99 -3.75 11.04
CA ASP A 124 1.98 -4.41 11.89
C ASP A 124 1.59 -5.86 12.20
N ALA A 125 0.33 -6.13 12.52
CA ALA A 125 -0.17 -7.48 12.78
C ALA A 125 -0.03 -8.39 11.56
N ALA A 126 -0.30 -7.87 10.37
CA ALA A 126 -0.10 -8.61 9.12
C ALA A 126 1.39 -8.90 8.85
N ALA A 127 2.26 -7.94 9.16
CA ALA A 127 3.71 -8.10 9.02
C ALA A 127 4.30 -9.11 10.00
N GLU A 128 3.78 -9.19 11.23
CA GLU A 128 4.17 -10.20 12.21
C GLU A 128 3.90 -11.62 11.71
N ASN A 129 2.79 -11.81 11.00
CA ASN A 129 2.44 -13.10 10.42
C ASN A 129 3.49 -13.60 9.42
N ILE A 130 4.06 -12.71 8.61
CA ILE A 130 5.16 -13.01 7.69
C ILE A 130 6.41 -13.45 8.45
N ASN A 131 6.80 -12.68 9.45
CA ASN A 131 8.01 -12.93 10.24
C ASN A 131 7.96 -14.26 10.98
N GLN A 132 6.79 -14.65 11.52
CA GLN A 132 6.62 -15.92 12.23
C GLN A 132 6.84 -17.13 11.31
N GLU A 133 6.43 -17.06 10.04
CA GLU A 133 6.65 -18.15 9.10
C GLU A 133 8.10 -18.27 8.64
N SER A 134 8.84 -17.16 8.55
CA SER A 134 10.27 -17.22 8.23
C SER A 134 11.12 -17.86 9.33
N TYR A 135 10.63 -17.92 10.57
CA TYR A 135 11.30 -18.62 11.68
C TYR A 135 10.93 -20.11 11.78
N ARG A 136 9.94 -20.59 11.02
CA ARG A 136 9.50 -22.00 11.02
C ARG A 136 10.18 -22.85 9.97
N GLU A 137 10.92 -22.24 9.10
CA GLU A 137 11.78 -22.91 8.11
C GLU A 137 13.22 -23.04 8.63
#